data_b65fcf7b0246e914480c8b9a838a0b88
#
_entry.id   b65fcf7b0246e914480c8b9a838a0b88
#
_cell.length_a   1.000
_cell.length_b   1.000
_cell.length_c   1.000
_cell.angle_alpha   90.00
_cell.angle_beta   90.00
_cell.angle_gamma   90.00
#
_symmetry.space_group_name_H-M   'P 1'
#
loop_
_entity.id
_entity.type
_entity.pdbx_description
1 polymer ?
#
loop_
_entity_poly.entity_id
_entity_poly.type
_entity_poly.pdbx_seq_one_letter_code
_entity_poly.pdbx_strand_id
1 'polypeptide(L)'
;MAEGNAVRQMFSGIASRYDLANRVLSLGLCVGWRNRLIQAVVATHPHNVADLATGSGDVAFELSPALPQDCKVTGYDFCEPMLAVARRRAAKSPFHSPEFLLGDCMNLPLANDACDAVTIAYGVRNFEDRARGLRELHRVTKPAGSVFILEFSKPAAWFAPFHFVHVRLISPILAGILTGDFGAYRYLGTSIAGFPDAAGLTEELKNAGFSEVSHESMLFGTVALHRAKK
;
A
#
# COMPACT_ATOMS: atom_id res chain seq x y z
N MET A 1 -5.63 16.88 9.83
CA MET A 1 -4.36 17.15 10.58
C MET A 1 -4.23 16.34 11.87
N ALA A 2 -5.25 16.23 12.72
CA ALA A 2 -5.18 15.43 13.96
C ALA A 2 -5.09 13.91 13.71
N GLU A 3 -5.88 13.38 12.78
CA GLU A 3 -5.88 11.95 12.42
C GLU A 3 -4.58 11.52 11.74
N GLY A 4 -4.04 12.31 10.81
CA GLY A 4 -2.76 12.00 10.16
C GLY A 4 -1.58 11.93 11.15
N ASN A 5 -1.57 12.78 12.17
CA ASN A 5 -0.55 12.72 13.23
C ASN A 5 -0.71 11.48 14.13
N ALA A 6 -1.93 11.06 14.44
CA ALA A 6 -2.18 9.84 15.21
C ALA A 6 -1.74 8.59 14.43
N VAL A 7 -2.04 8.53 13.14
CA VAL A 7 -1.60 7.45 12.22
C VAL A 7 -0.08 7.40 12.14
N ARG A 8 0.59 8.56 12.00
CA ARG A 8 2.06 8.67 12.01
C ARG A 8 2.67 8.13 13.30
N GLN A 9 2.15 8.53 14.46
CA GLN A 9 2.63 8.07 15.77
C GLN A 9 2.47 6.56 15.94
N MET A 10 1.32 6.02 15.53
CA MET A 10 1.03 4.60 15.59
C MET A 10 2.03 3.79 14.75
N PHE A 11 2.23 4.14 13.47
CA PHE A 11 3.21 3.46 12.62
C PHE A 11 4.65 3.61 13.12
N SER A 12 5.00 4.77 13.71
CA SER A 12 6.31 4.97 14.32
C SER A 12 6.58 3.99 15.46
N GLY A 13 5.57 3.69 16.27
CA GLY A 13 5.69 2.78 17.42
C GLY A 13 5.91 1.32 17.04
N ILE A 14 5.37 0.88 15.91
CA ILE A 14 5.43 -0.53 15.47
C ILE A 14 6.40 -0.78 14.31
N ALA A 15 7.09 0.25 13.80
CA ALA A 15 7.89 0.21 12.57
C ALA A 15 8.85 -0.99 12.48
N SER A 16 9.52 -1.35 13.57
CA SER A 16 10.51 -2.45 13.60
C SER A 16 9.89 -3.86 13.54
N ARG A 17 8.60 -4.00 13.86
CA ARG A 17 7.90 -5.29 13.94
C ARG A 17 6.72 -5.38 12.97
N TYR A 18 6.46 -4.31 12.21
CA TYR A 18 5.32 -4.16 11.31
C TYR A 18 5.24 -5.30 10.28
N ASP A 19 6.35 -5.58 9.61
CA ASP A 19 6.39 -6.60 8.55
C ASP A 19 6.14 -8.01 9.10
N LEU A 20 6.75 -8.34 10.26
CA LEU A 20 6.51 -9.61 10.94
C LEU A 20 5.04 -9.77 11.34
N ALA A 21 4.47 -8.72 11.93
CA ALA A 21 3.07 -8.75 12.36
C ALA A 21 2.12 -8.94 11.16
N ASN A 22 2.30 -8.20 10.07
CA ASN A 22 1.50 -8.37 8.85
C ASN A 22 1.59 -9.79 8.28
N ARG A 23 2.79 -10.38 8.27
CA ARG A 23 3.00 -11.75 7.81
C ARG A 23 2.28 -12.77 8.68
N VAL A 24 2.35 -12.62 10.00
CA VAL A 24 1.65 -13.53 10.94
C VAL A 24 0.14 -13.36 10.84
N LEU A 25 -0.37 -12.12 10.85
CA LEU A 25 -1.80 -11.83 10.81
C LEU A 25 -2.47 -12.25 9.51
N SER A 26 -1.74 -12.18 8.40
CA SER A 26 -2.22 -12.67 7.10
C SER A 26 -1.97 -14.15 6.89
N LEU A 27 -1.43 -14.88 7.87
CA LEU A 27 -0.98 -16.28 7.73
C LEU A 27 -0.03 -16.46 6.53
N GLY A 28 0.80 -15.44 6.24
CA GLY A 28 1.73 -15.41 5.12
C GLY A 28 1.10 -15.06 3.77
N LEU A 29 -0.22 -14.95 3.66
CA LEU A 29 -0.92 -14.68 2.39
C LEU A 29 -0.54 -13.32 1.78
N CYS A 30 -0.13 -12.34 2.59
CA CYS A 30 0.31 -11.03 2.11
C CYS A 30 1.47 -11.12 1.11
N VAL A 31 2.32 -12.14 1.21
CA VAL A 31 3.42 -12.37 0.24
C VAL A 31 2.85 -12.71 -1.14
N GLY A 32 1.87 -13.63 -1.20
CA GLY A 32 1.21 -13.98 -2.45
C GLY A 32 0.47 -12.79 -3.09
N TRP A 33 -0.18 -11.95 -2.27
CA TRP A 33 -0.86 -10.75 -2.76
C TRP A 33 0.12 -9.71 -3.30
N ARG A 34 1.27 -9.48 -2.62
CA ARG A 34 2.33 -8.61 -3.14
C ARG A 34 2.93 -9.15 -4.44
N ASN A 35 3.16 -10.46 -4.53
CA ASN A 35 3.65 -11.06 -5.78
C ASN A 35 2.72 -10.79 -6.96
N ARG A 36 1.39 -10.79 -6.76
CA ARG A 36 0.42 -10.41 -7.81
C ARG A 36 0.58 -8.95 -8.22
N LEU A 37 0.75 -8.05 -7.24
CA LEU A 37 1.05 -6.63 -7.50
C LEU A 37 2.33 -6.48 -8.33
N ILE A 38 3.43 -7.12 -7.89
CA ILE A 38 4.73 -7.07 -8.59
C ILE A 38 4.61 -7.55 -10.04
N GLN A 39 3.97 -8.71 -10.25
CA GLN A 39 3.75 -9.26 -11.60
C GLN A 39 2.94 -8.29 -12.48
N ALA A 40 1.91 -7.65 -11.94
CA ALA A 40 1.10 -6.69 -12.67
C ALA A 40 1.91 -5.44 -13.09
N VAL A 41 2.81 -4.96 -12.21
CA VAL A 41 3.70 -3.82 -12.52
C VAL A 41 4.74 -4.21 -13.57
N VAL A 42 5.44 -5.34 -13.39
CA VAL A 42 6.48 -5.83 -14.32
C VAL A 42 5.93 -6.00 -15.73
N ALA A 43 4.69 -6.47 -15.87
CA ALA A 43 4.02 -6.64 -17.17
C ALA A 43 3.80 -5.32 -17.93
N THR A 44 3.96 -4.16 -17.30
CA THR A 44 3.86 -2.84 -17.97
C THR A 44 5.20 -2.29 -18.44
N HIS A 45 6.32 -2.98 -18.16
CA HIS A 45 7.67 -2.57 -18.53
C HIS A 45 8.01 -1.11 -18.19
N PRO A 46 7.80 -0.66 -16.93
CA PRO A 46 8.02 0.72 -16.54
C PRO A 46 9.52 1.05 -16.48
N HIS A 47 9.89 2.32 -16.72
CA HIS A 47 11.23 2.85 -16.48
C HIS A 47 11.32 3.66 -15.18
N ASN A 48 10.19 4.17 -14.67
CA ASN A 48 10.14 4.96 -13.45
C ASN A 48 8.92 4.56 -12.61
N VAL A 49 9.17 3.96 -11.44
CA VAL A 49 8.14 3.48 -10.51
C VAL A 49 8.20 4.26 -9.21
N ALA A 50 7.06 4.79 -8.77
CA ALA A 50 6.88 5.35 -7.44
C ALA A 50 6.08 4.37 -6.57
N ASP A 51 6.66 3.88 -5.48
CA ASP A 51 5.97 3.12 -4.44
C ASP A 51 5.55 4.06 -3.31
N LEU A 52 4.25 4.34 -3.20
CA LEU A 52 3.69 5.34 -2.30
C LEU A 52 3.16 4.68 -1.03
N ALA A 53 3.25 5.40 0.10
CA ALA A 53 3.05 4.84 1.43
C ALA A 53 3.90 3.56 1.59
N THR A 54 5.17 3.66 1.18
CA THR A 54 6.10 2.52 1.04
C THR A 54 6.44 1.85 2.38
N GLY A 55 6.24 2.55 3.49
CA GLY A 55 6.53 2.04 4.83
C GLY A 55 7.99 1.63 4.99
N SER A 56 8.23 0.38 5.39
CA SER A 56 9.54 -0.26 5.50
C SER A 56 10.17 -0.66 4.16
N GLY A 57 9.47 -0.42 3.03
CA GLY A 57 9.96 -0.61 1.68
C GLY A 57 9.71 -1.99 1.05
N ASP A 58 8.86 -2.83 1.63
CA ASP A 58 8.66 -4.22 1.16
C ASP A 58 8.36 -4.30 -0.34
N VAL A 59 7.41 -3.50 -0.84
CA VAL A 59 7.03 -3.49 -2.27
C VAL A 59 8.18 -2.98 -3.13
N ALA A 60 8.82 -1.89 -2.73
CA ALA A 60 9.95 -1.31 -3.47
C ALA A 60 11.14 -2.29 -3.56
N PHE A 61 11.45 -3.03 -2.48
CA PHE A 61 12.50 -4.05 -2.48
C PHE A 61 12.17 -5.28 -3.32
N GLU A 62 10.90 -5.64 -3.43
CA GLU A 62 10.45 -6.74 -4.29
C GLU A 62 10.38 -6.32 -5.77
N LEU A 63 10.04 -5.05 -6.06
CA LEU A 63 10.02 -4.49 -7.42
C LEU A 63 11.42 -4.33 -8.01
N SER A 64 12.37 -3.78 -7.24
CA SER A 64 13.69 -3.42 -7.75
C SER A 64 14.42 -4.57 -8.45
N PRO A 65 14.52 -5.79 -7.88
CA PRO A 65 15.17 -6.92 -8.57
C PRO A 65 14.30 -7.55 -9.68
N ALA A 66 12.98 -7.28 -9.70
CA ALA A 66 12.05 -7.83 -10.68
C ALA A 66 11.97 -6.98 -11.97
N LEU A 67 12.49 -5.76 -11.93
CA LEU A 67 12.51 -4.80 -13.04
C LEU A 67 13.91 -4.70 -13.67
N PRO A 68 14.03 -4.22 -14.92
CA PRO A 68 15.33 -3.95 -15.52
C PRO A 68 16.19 -3.00 -14.68
N GLN A 69 17.52 -3.13 -14.76
CA GLN A 69 18.47 -2.34 -13.94
C GLN A 69 18.41 -0.82 -14.19
N ASP A 70 17.94 -0.41 -15.34
CA ASP A 70 17.74 1.00 -15.72
C ASP A 70 16.38 1.54 -15.22
N CYS A 71 15.51 0.69 -14.68
CA CYS A 71 14.26 1.12 -14.07
C CYS A 71 14.52 1.74 -12.69
N LYS A 72 14.12 3.00 -12.53
CA LYS A 72 14.21 3.68 -11.23
C LYS A 72 12.99 3.32 -10.37
N VAL A 73 13.25 2.79 -9.17
CA VAL A 73 12.23 2.55 -8.14
C VAL A 73 12.46 3.49 -6.96
N THR A 74 11.47 4.32 -6.63
CA THR A 74 11.55 5.26 -5.50
C THR A 74 10.35 5.06 -4.58
N GLY A 75 10.61 4.79 -3.30
CA GLY A 75 9.59 4.69 -2.25
C GLY A 75 9.35 6.03 -1.58
N TYR A 76 8.09 6.41 -1.41
CA TYR A 76 7.67 7.62 -0.71
C TYR A 76 6.80 7.27 0.50
N ASP A 77 7.07 7.89 1.63
CA ASP A 77 6.23 7.78 2.82
C ASP A 77 6.25 9.09 3.63
N PHE A 78 5.19 9.38 4.35
CA PHE A 78 5.12 10.55 5.22
C PHE A 78 5.69 10.27 6.62
N CYS A 79 5.97 9.01 6.96
CA CYS A 79 6.44 8.54 8.26
C CYS A 79 7.96 8.33 8.24
N GLU A 80 8.74 9.33 8.68
CA GLU A 80 10.21 9.27 8.70
C GLU A 80 10.78 8.05 9.46
N PRO A 81 10.25 7.60 10.61
CA PRO A 81 10.70 6.37 11.27
C PRO A 81 10.59 5.12 10.39
N MET A 82 9.54 4.99 9.55
CA MET A 82 9.41 3.90 8.59
C MET A 82 10.47 3.99 7.49
N LEU A 83 10.68 5.19 6.93
CA LEU A 83 11.74 5.43 5.94
C LEU A 83 13.14 5.17 6.50
N ALA A 84 13.39 5.46 7.77
CA ALA A 84 14.65 5.12 8.41
C ALA A 84 14.89 3.60 8.47
N VAL A 85 13.84 2.79 8.63
CA VAL A 85 13.93 1.32 8.50
C VAL A 85 14.24 0.94 7.06
N ALA A 86 13.51 1.48 6.09
CA ALA A 86 13.70 1.21 4.66
C ALA A 86 15.12 1.57 4.21
N ARG A 87 15.63 2.75 4.55
CA ARG A 87 17.00 3.19 4.21
C ARG A 87 18.08 2.31 4.85
N ARG A 88 17.89 1.84 6.09
CA ARG A 88 18.81 0.89 6.73
C ARG A 88 18.82 -0.47 6.04
N ARG A 89 17.67 -0.92 5.51
CA ARG A 89 17.56 -2.14 4.69
C ARG A 89 18.30 -1.93 3.36
N ALA A 90 18.07 -0.81 2.69
CA ALA A 90 18.73 -0.46 1.44
C ALA A 90 20.27 -0.44 1.55
N ALA A 91 20.80 0.14 2.62
CA ALA A 91 22.24 0.19 2.87
C ALA A 91 22.90 -1.18 3.06
N LYS A 92 22.11 -2.23 3.36
CA LYS A 92 22.58 -3.61 3.51
C LYS A 92 22.34 -4.48 2.26
N SER A 93 21.65 -3.94 1.26
CA SER A 93 21.35 -4.68 0.03
C SER A 93 22.56 -4.65 -0.90
N PRO A 94 23.02 -5.80 -1.41
CA PRO A 94 24.12 -5.85 -2.38
C PRO A 94 23.69 -5.51 -3.81
N PHE A 95 22.39 -5.36 -4.05
CA PHE A 95 21.80 -5.14 -5.37
C PHE A 95 21.36 -3.68 -5.53
N HIS A 96 20.94 -3.32 -6.76
CA HIS A 96 20.31 -2.06 -7.06
C HIS A 96 19.16 -1.80 -6.08
N SER A 97 19.37 -0.84 -5.15
CA SER A 97 18.44 -0.59 -4.05
C SER A 97 17.51 0.56 -4.42
N PRO A 98 16.23 0.47 -4.04
CA PRO A 98 15.31 1.60 -4.17
C PRO A 98 15.79 2.81 -3.38
N GLU A 99 15.49 3.99 -3.88
CA GLU A 99 15.60 5.25 -3.13
C GLU A 99 14.39 5.43 -2.23
N PHE A 100 14.57 6.04 -1.03
CA PHE A 100 13.47 6.27 -0.08
C PHE A 100 13.42 7.73 0.35
N LEU A 101 12.32 8.42 0.02
CA LEU A 101 12.13 9.85 0.18
C LEU A 101 10.88 10.17 1.01
N LEU A 102 10.92 11.29 1.73
CA LEU A 102 9.76 11.81 2.43
C LEU A 102 8.73 12.34 1.41
N GLY A 103 7.48 11.93 1.54
CA GLY A 103 6.41 12.38 0.67
C GLY A 103 5.03 12.07 1.24
N ASP A 104 4.13 13.04 1.13
CA ASP A 104 2.71 12.90 1.47
C ASP A 104 1.92 12.58 0.20
N CYS A 105 1.16 11.47 0.21
CA CYS A 105 0.33 11.06 -0.92
C CYS A 105 -0.74 12.10 -1.32
N MET A 106 -1.06 13.06 -0.47
CA MET A 106 -1.95 14.18 -0.80
C MET A 106 -1.23 15.39 -1.41
N ASN A 107 0.12 15.37 -1.44
CA ASN A 107 0.96 16.42 -2.03
C ASN A 107 2.37 15.88 -2.27
N LEU A 108 2.53 15.06 -3.31
CA LEU A 108 3.78 14.39 -3.65
C LEU A 108 4.84 15.37 -4.18
N PRO A 109 6.11 15.23 -3.78
CA PRO A 109 7.21 16.02 -4.31
C PRO A 109 7.63 15.51 -5.70
N LEU A 110 6.67 15.31 -6.58
CA LEU A 110 6.83 14.82 -7.94
C LEU A 110 6.20 15.80 -8.94
N ALA A 111 6.81 15.96 -10.10
CA ALA A 111 6.21 16.68 -11.21
C ALA A 111 4.97 15.96 -11.74
N ASN A 112 4.15 16.67 -12.53
CA ASN A 112 3.10 16.03 -13.30
C ASN A 112 3.73 15.03 -14.27
N ASP A 113 3.03 13.91 -14.53
CA ASP A 113 3.44 12.93 -15.53
C ASP A 113 4.87 12.39 -15.31
N ALA A 114 5.27 12.19 -14.05
CA ALA A 114 6.62 11.77 -13.69
C ALA A 114 6.83 10.25 -13.75
N CYS A 115 5.80 9.45 -13.48
CA CYS A 115 5.91 8.01 -13.25
C CYS A 115 5.22 7.19 -14.32
N ASP A 116 5.88 6.13 -14.81
CA ASP A 116 5.28 5.13 -15.71
C ASP A 116 4.32 4.21 -14.93
N ALA A 117 4.70 3.88 -13.70
CA ALA A 117 3.87 3.12 -12.79
C ALA A 117 3.90 3.70 -11.37
N VAL A 118 2.76 3.65 -10.69
CA VAL A 118 2.62 4.02 -9.27
C VAL A 118 2.05 2.83 -8.52
N THR A 119 2.65 2.46 -7.38
CA THR A 119 2.15 1.40 -6.52
C THR A 119 1.75 1.94 -5.15
N ILE A 120 0.70 1.38 -4.57
CA ILE A 120 0.34 1.54 -3.16
C ILE A 120 -0.13 0.19 -2.62
N ALA A 121 0.46 -0.27 -1.53
CA ALA A 121 0.00 -1.45 -0.82
C ALA A 121 -0.42 -1.10 0.61
N TYR A 122 -1.71 -1.31 0.92
CA TYR A 122 -2.32 -1.11 2.24
C TYR A 122 -2.19 0.33 2.80
N GLY A 123 -2.08 1.33 1.90
CA GLY A 123 -1.90 2.73 2.24
C GLY A 123 -3.13 3.61 2.05
N VAL A 124 -3.96 3.34 1.04
CA VAL A 124 -5.06 4.23 0.60
C VAL A 124 -6.14 4.41 1.67
N ARG A 125 -6.40 3.39 2.48
CA ARG A 125 -7.38 3.48 3.58
C ARG A 125 -7.00 4.47 4.68
N ASN A 126 -5.72 4.88 4.72
CA ASN A 126 -5.18 5.82 5.69
C ASN A 126 -5.13 7.27 5.17
N PHE A 127 -5.59 7.52 3.94
CA PHE A 127 -5.65 8.87 3.40
C PHE A 127 -6.68 9.72 4.16
N GLU A 128 -6.28 10.90 4.63
CA GLU A 128 -7.16 11.86 5.29
C GLU A 128 -8.22 12.42 4.30
N ASP A 129 -7.80 12.66 3.05
CA ASP A 129 -8.67 12.99 1.91
C ASP A 129 -8.37 12.03 0.75
N ARG A 130 -9.15 10.95 0.67
CA ARG A 130 -8.94 9.92 -0.36
C ARG A 130 -9.12 10.46 -1.77
N ALA A 131 -10.13 11.29 -1.99
CA ALA A 131 -10.37 11.86 -3.31
C ALA A 131 -9.19 12.75 -3.77
N ARG A 132 -8.61 13.53 -2.86
CA ARG A 132 -7.41 14.33 -3.13
C ARG A 132 -6.21 13.45 -3.43
N GLY A 133 -5.97 12.42 -2.60
CA GLY A 133 -4.86 11.48 -2.82
C GLY A 133 -4.97 10.78 -4.17
N LEU A 134 -6.15 10.26 -4.54
CA LEU A 134 -6.35 9.60 -5.83
C LEU A 134 -6.14 10.54 -7.02
N ARG A 135 -6.55 11.82 -6.93
CA ARG A 135 -6.22 12.82 -7.94
C ARG A 135 -4.73 13.11 -8.01
N GLU A 136 -4.03 13.07 -6.88
CA GLU A 136 -2.58 13.26 -6.84
C GLU A 136 -1.85 12.07 -7.50
N LEU A 137 -2.32 10.83 -7.29
CA LEU A 137 -1.83 9.66 -8.02
C LEU A 137 -2.01 9.85 -9.53
N HIS A 138 -3.19 10.33 -9.96
CA HIS A 138 -3.45 10.61 -11.37
C HIS A 138 -2.51 11.69 -11.91
N ARG A 139 -2.26 12.77 -11.13
CA ARG A 139 -1.37 13.86 -11.54
C ARG A 139 0.05 13.38 -11.84
N VAL A 140 0.62 12.56 -10.96
CA VAL A 140 2.02 12.10 -11.08
C VAL A 140 2.21 10.97 -12.07
N THR A 141 1.15 10.26 -12.44
CA THR A 141 1.20 9.18 -13.43
C THR A 141 1.26 9.78 -14.83
N LYS A 142 2.15 9.27 -15.69
CA LYS A 142 2.26 9.66 -17.10
C LYS A 142 1.00 9.30 -17.89
N PRO A 143 0.70 9.99 -19.01
CA PRO A 143 -0.24 9.48 -20.01
C PRO A 143 0.12 8.04 -20.42
N ALA A 144 -0.88 7.16 -20.50
CA ALA A 144 -0.75 5.70 -20.68
C ALA A 144 -0.03 4.95 -19.55
N GLY A 145 0.44 5.63 -18.50
CA GLY A 145 0.95 5.02 -17.26
C GLY A 145 -0.15 4.35 -16.44
N SER A 146 0.23 3.61 -15.43
CA SER A 146 -0.71 2.82 -14.63
C SER A 146 -0.48 3.00 -13.13
N VAL A 147 -1.58 2.98 -12.37
CA VAL A 147 -1.59 2.91 -10.91
C VAL A 147 -2.03 1.52 -10.48
N PHE A 148 -1.36 0.96 -9.48
CA PHE A 148 -1.65 -0.33 -8.89
C PHE A 148 -1.90 -0.16 -7.40
N ILE A 149 -3.09 -0.52 -6.93
CA ILE A 149 -3.48 -0.40 -5.53
C ILE A 149 -3.83 -1.79 -4.99
N LEU A 150 -3.01 -2.29 -4.06
CA LEU A 150 -3.30 -3.49 -3.29
C LEU A 150 -3.87 -3.07 -1.94
N GLU A 151 -5.15 -3.35 -1.68
CA GLU A 151 -5.80 -2.87 -0.45
C GLU A 151 -6.85 -3.86 0.07
N PHE A 152 -7.16 -3.75 1.36
CA PHE A 152 -8.28 -4.46 1.94
C PHE A 152 -9.60 -4.03 1.30
N SER A 153 -10.55 -4.96 1.28
CA SER A 153 -11.86 -4.77 0.71
C SER A 153 -12.92 -5.49 1.56
N LYS A 154 -14.17 -5.48 1.12
CA LYS A 154 -15.26 -6.17 1.82
C LYS A 154 -15.38 -7.60 1.33
N PRO A 155 -15.34 -8.59 2.25
CA PRO A 155 -15.45 -9.99 1.90
C PRO A 155 -16.86 -10.33 1.37
N ALA A 156 -16.95 -11.42 0.61
CA ALA A 156 -18.21 -12.02 0.24
C ALA A 156 -19.09 -12.30 1.48
N ALA A 157 -20.39 -12.14 1.36
CA ALA A 157 -21.33 -12.19 2.51
C ALA A 157 -21.20 -13.46 3.36
N TRP A 158 -20.99 -14.62 2.72
CA TRP A 158 -20.83 -15.89 3.42
C TRP A 158 -19.52 -15.98 4.21
N PHE A 159 -18.46 -15.25 3.80
CA PHE A 159 -17.17 -15.23 4.48
C PHE A 159 -17.06 -14.11 5.52
N ALA A 160 -17.93 -13.11 5.45
CA ALA A 160 -17.91 -11.94 6.33
C ALA A 160 -17.90 -12.27 7.85
N PRO A 161 -18.64 -13.25 8.37
CA PRO A 161 -18.58 -13.59 9.81
C PRO A 161 -17.18 -14.09 10.23
N PHE A 162 -16.53 -14.92 9.42
CA PHE A 162 -15.18 -15.44 9.70
C PHE A 162 -14.15 -14.33 9.66
N HIS A 163 -14.22 -13.46 8.65
CA HIS A 163 -13.36 -12.30 8.52
C HIS A 163 -13.55 -11.33 9.70
N PHE A 164 -14.79 -11.10 10.14
CA PHE A 164 -15.08 -10.24 11.29
C PHE A 164 -14.41 -10.76 12.56
N VAL A 165 -14.55 -12.05 12.86
CA VAL A 165 -13.91 -12.69 14.02
C VAL A 165 -12.38 -12.56 13.93
N HIS A 166 -11.82 -12.84 12.75
CA HIS A 166 -10.38 -12.73 12.54
C HIS A 166 -9.87 -11.30 12.79
N VAL A 167 -10.47 -10.30 12.16
CA VAL A 167 -9.99 -8.90 12.21
C VAL A 167 -10.30 -8.22 13.55
N ARG A 168 -11.46 -8.51 14.16
CA ARG A 168 -11.91 -7.84 15.39
C ARG A 168 -11.45 -8.51 16.68
N LEU A 169 -11.19 -9.82 16.66
CA LEU A 169 -10.84 -10.57 17.87
C LEU A 169 -9.45 -11.18 17.77
N ILE A 170 -9.15 -11.94 16.73
CA ILE A 170 -7.89 -12.70 16.63
C ILE A 170 -6.71 -11.76 16.36
N SER A 171 -6.82 -10.91 15.34
CA SER A 171 -5.72 -10.05 14.91
C SER A 171 -5.23 -9.08 16.00
N PRO A 172 -6.09 -8.36 16.76
CA PRO A 172 -5.62 -7.50 17.83
C PRO A 172 -4.90 -8.24 18.96
N ILE A 173 -5.34 -9.47 19.30
CA ILE A 173 -4.70 -10.28 20.34
C ILE A 173 -3.30 -10.73 19.88
N LEU A 174 -3.21 -11.34 18.69
CA LEU A 174 -1.93 -11.82 18.15
C LEU A 174 -0.95 -10.66 17.94
N ALA A 175 -1.42 -9.58 17.38
CA ALA A 175 -0.61 -8.40 17.15
C ALA A 175 -0.16 -7.73 18.45
N GLY A 176 -1.04 -7.62 19.45
CA GLY A 176 -0.68 -7.10 20.77
C GLY A 176 0.42 -7.92 21.42
N ILE A 177 0.38 -9.26 21.31
CA ILE A 177 1.44 -10.15 21.79
C ILE A 177 2.76 -9.91 21.03
N LEU A 178 2.69 -9.75 19.71
CA LEU A 178 3.89 -9.59 18.86
C LEU A 178 4.54 -8.21 18.94
N THR A 179 3.73 -7.16 19.03
CA THR A 179 4.20 -5.76 18.93
C THR A 179 4.18 -5.02 20.26
N GLY A 180 3.38 -5.47 21.21
CA GLY A 180 3.09 -4.76 22.46
C GLY A 180 2.03 -3.66 22.33
N ASP A 181 1.47 -3.44 21.12
CA ASP A 181 0.49 -2.38 20.82
C ASP A 181 -0.84 -2.95 20.33
N PHE A 182 -1.80 -3.08 21.25
CA PHE A 182 -3.18 -3.48 20.95
C PHE A 182 -3.98 -2.40 20.22
N GLY A 183 -3.58 -1.13 20.34
CA GLY A 183 -4.27 0.03 19.77
C GLY A 183 -4.14 0.08 18.25
N ALA A 184 -2.95 -0.14 17.74
CA ALA A 184 -2.65 -0.12 16.30
C ALA A 184 -3.54 -1.10 15.51
N TYR A 185 -3.82 -2.26 16.08
CA TYR A 185 -4.60 -3.29 15.37
C TYR A 185 -6.11 -3.17 15.57
N ARG A 186 -6.58 -2.45 16.59
CA ARG A 186 -7.97 -1.97 16.61
C ARG A 186 -8.22 -0.92 15.54
N TYR A 187 -7.25 -0.03 15.31
CA TYR A 187 -7.30 0.91 14.18
C TYR A 187 -7.40 0.18 12.84
N LEU A 188 -6.65 -0.91 12.64
CA LEU A 188 -6.74 -1.71 11.42
C LEU A 188 -8.20 -2.17 11.16
N GLY A 189 -8.86 -2.71 12.17
CA GLY A 189 -10.26 -3.16 12.04
C GLY A 189 -11.25 -2.04 11.72
N THR A 190 -11.07 -0.84 12.30
CA THR A 190 -11.93 0.32 12.02
C THR A 190 -11.66 0.93 10.66
N SER A 191 -10.40 1.04 10.24
CA SER A 191 -10.03 1.58 8.93
C SER A 191 -10.51 0.68 7.79
N ILE A 192 -10.44 -0.65 7.93
CA ILE A 192 -11.01 -1.61 6.96
C ILE A 192 -12.55 -1.46 6.89
N ALA A 193 -13.23 -1.36 8.04
CA ALA A 193 -14.69 -1.25 8.06
C ALA A 193 -15.20 0.03 7.37
N GLY A 194 -14.49 1.14 7.52
CA GLY A 194 -14.80 2.43 6.89
C GLY A 194 -14.35 2.55 5.41
N PHE A 195 -13.58 1.58 4.91
CA PHE A 195 -13.08 1.62 3.54
C PHE A 195 -14.13 1.07 2.54
N PRO A 196 -14.20 1.57 1.30
CA PRO A 196 -15.10 1.03 0.28
C PRO A 196 -14.77 -0.43 -0.06
N ASP A 197 -15.70 -1.12 -0.68
CA ASP A 197 -15.42 -2.38 -1.35
C ASP A 197 -14.66 -2.14 -2.67
N ALA A 198 -14.26 -3.23 -3.35
CA ALA A 198 -13.48 -3.12 -4.58
C ALA A 198 -14.22 -2.37 -5.69
N ALA A 199 -15.53 -2.50 -5.79
CA ALA A 199 -16.33 -1.76 -6.77
C ALA A 199 -16.37 -0.26 -6.43
N GLY A 200 -16.53 0.08 -5.16
CA GLY A 200 -16.51 1.47 -4.67
C GLY A 200 -15.18 2.16 -4.95
N LEU A 201 -14.04 1.50 -4.65
CA LEU A 201 -12.73 2.07 -4.99
C LEU A 201 -12.52 2.19 -6.51
N THR A 202 -13.07 1.25 -7.31
CA THR A 202 -13.05 1.37 -8.77
C THR A 202 -13.74 2.65 -9.24
N GLU A 203 -14.91 2.98 -8.68
CA GLU A 203 -15.63 4.22 -9.03
C GLU A 203 -14.88 5.47 -8.54
N GLU A 204 -14.28 5.43 -7.36
CA GLU A 204 -13.46 6.55 -6.88
C GLU A 204 -12.24 6.81 -7.79
N LEU A 205 -11.60 5.77 -8.31
CA LEU A 205 -10.51 5.89 -9.28
C LEU A 205 -10.97 6.51 -10.61
N LYS A 206 -12.13 6.09 -11.13
CA LYS A 206 -12.73 6.72 -12.32
C LYS A 206 -13.03 8.21 -12.08
N ASN A 207 -13.59 8.55 -10.92
CA ASN A 207 -13.86 9.92 -10.53
C ASN A 207 -12.59 10.77 -10.37
N ALA A 208 -11.45 10.14 -10.07
CA ALA A 208 -10.16 10.80 -10.02
C ALA A 208 -9.53 11.04 -11.41
N GLY A 209 -10.12 10.52 -12.50
CA GLY A 209 -9.71 10.77 -13.87
C GLY A 209 -9.10 9.57 -14.59
N PHE A 210 -8.99 8.40 -13.96
CA PHE A 210 -8.46 7.20 -14.61
C PHE A 210 -9.46 6.62 -15.62
N SER A 211 -8.97 6.24 -16.81
CA SER A 211 -9.80 5.80 -17.94
C SER A 211 -10.19 4.32 -17.88
N GLU A 212 -9.22 3.44 -17.70
CA GLU A 212 -9.40 1.99 -17.66
C GLU A 212 -9.14 1.50 -16.23
N VAL A 213 -10.21 1.21 -15.47
CA VAL A 213 -10.08 0.73 -14.10
C VAL A 213 -10.64 -0.68 -13.97
N SER A 214 -9.82 -1.59 -13.50
CA SER A 214 -10.20 -2.98 -13.20
C SER A 214 -9.70 -3.40 -11.82
N HIS A 215 -10.27 -4.46 -11.27
CA HIS A 215 -9.77 -5.05 -10.04
C HIS A 215 -9.82 -6.58 -10.07
N GLU A 216 -8.91 -7.21 -9.35
CA GLU A 216 -8.86 -8.63 -9.04
C GLU A 216 -9.09 -8.82 -7.54
N SER A 217 -10.16 -9.52 -7.18
CA SER A 217 -10.46 -9.84 -5.78
C SER A 217 -9.75 -11.11 -5.34
N MET A 218 -9.16 -11.10 -4.15
CA MET A 218 -8.43 -12.22 -3.56
C MET A 218 -9.02 -12.58 -2.20
N LEU A 219 -8.81 -13.82 -1.76
CA LEU A 219 -9.30 -14.37 -0.49
C LEU A 219 -10.78 -14.00 -0.24
N PHE A 220 -11.66 -14.46 -1.13
CA PHE A 220 -13.11 -14.24 -1.03
C PHE A 220 -13.50 -12.75 -0.93
N GLY A 221 -12.72 -11.86 -1.55
CA GLY A 221 -12.99 -10.42 -1.59
C GLY A 221 -12.40 -9.60 -0.44
N THR A 222 -11.66 -10.20 0.50
CA THR A 222 -11.05 -9.46 1.63
C THR A 222 -9.95 -8.52 1.22
N VAL A 223 -9.31 -8.80 0.08
CA VAL A 223 -8.24 -7.98 -0.52
C VAL A 223 -8.54 -7.83 -2.00
N ALA A 224 -8.24 -6.69 -2.56
CA ALA A 224 -8.33 -6.44 -3.99
C ALA A 224 -7.07 -5.74 -4.52
N LEU A 225 -6.63 -6.16 -5.71
CA LEU A 225 -5.64 -5.47 -6.51
C LEU A 225 -6.36 -4.68 -7.60
N HIS A 226 -6.33 -3.35 -7.52
CA HIS A 226 -6.83 -2.47 -8.56
C HIS A 226 -5.71 -2.11 -9.52
N ARG A 227 -6.07 -2.00 -10.78
CA ARG A 227 -5.24 -1.45 -11.85
C ARG A 227 -6.03 -0.35 -12.53
N ALA A 228 -5.44 0.85 -12.59
CA ALA A 228 -6.05 2.03 -13.18
C ALA A 228 -5.06 2.68 -14.15
N LYS A 229 -5.50 2.99 -15.38
CA LYS A 229 -4.67 3.59 -16.42
C LYS A 229 -5.06 5.06 -16.62
N LYS A 230 -4.06 5.93 -16.75
CA LYS A 230 -4.25 7.33 -17.10
C LYS A 230 -4.45 7.53 -18.57
#